data_f3d69b3f9f170bd9697506e6a254fe9d
#
_entry.id   f3d69b3f9f170bd9697506e6a254fe9d
#
_cell.length_a   1.000
_cell.length_b   1.000
_cell.length_c   1.000
_cell.angle_alpha   90.00
_cell.angle_beta   90.00
_cell.angle_gamma   90.00
#
_symmetry.space_group_name_H-M   'P 1'
#
loop_
_entity.id
_entity.type
_entity.pdbx_description
1 polymer ?
#
loop_
_entity_poly.entity_id
_entity_poly.type
_entity_poly.pdbx_seq_one_letter_code
_entity_poly.pdbx_strand_id
1 'polypeptide(L)'
;PEEITPGIANYYATTMYDGHDYASVLVKTREGRPIKIDANKSATNARIQASVLSLYDSGRLKNPMKGGVDTDWNTADSEIITKLNEIKNNGGTIAVLSSTIISPSTKQLITEFSAAYGNIKHIQMDAVSYSGMLDANEASFGVRVLPTYNFDKAEVIVSFGADFLGNWLNVDYAKQYVAARDPKTQKMAKHYQVESTLSLTGSNADDR
;
A
#
# COMPACT_ATOMS: atom_id res chain seq x y z
N PRO A 1 5.11 30.40 9.56
CA PRO A 1 6.28 29.55 9.63
C PRO A 1 6.32 28.89 10.98
N GLU A 2 6.53 27.58 11.00
CA GLU A 2 6.65 26.82 12.23
C GLU A 2 7.91 27.28 12.98
N GLU A 3 7.82 27.39 14.29
CA GLU A 3 9.00 27.63 15.11
C GLU A 3 9.90 26.39 15.05
N ILE A 4 10.95 26.48 14.28
CA ILE A 4 11.97 25.44 14.19
C ILE A 4 13.03 25.72 15.23
N THR A 5 13.07 24.91 16.29
CA THR A 5 14.16 24.96 17.29
C THR A 5 15.19 23.91 16.91
N PRO A 6 16.46 24.27 16.67
CA PRO A 6 17.51 23.33 16.34
C PRO A 6 17.61 22.18 17.36
N GLY A 7 17.68 20.95 16.87
CA GLY A 7 17.76 19.75 17.71
C GLY A 7 16.44 19.25 18.29
N ILE A 8 15.35 20.01 18.23
CA ILE A 8 14.01 19.59 18.67
C ILE A 8 13.24 19.06 17.47
N ALA A 9 12.61 17.91 17.63
CA ALA A 9 11.83 17.29 16.57
C ALA A 9 10.38 17.77 16.59
N ASN A 10 9.83 18.07 15.41
CA ASN A 10 8.40 18.29 15.18
C ASN A 10 7.76 17.00 14.64
N TYR A 11 6.47 16.81 14.93
CA TYR A 11 5.71 15.65 14.51
C TYR A 11 4.45 16.08 13.75
N TYR A 12 4.26 15.48 12.58
CA TYR A 12 3.13 15.76 11.69
C TYR A 12 2.30 14.52 11.49
N ALA A 13 1.01 14.59 11.83
CA ALA A 13 0.07 13.52 11.53
C ALA A 13 -0.33 13.59 10.06
N THR A 14 -0.21 12.49 9.35
CA THR A 14 -0.61 12.37 7.95
C THR A 14 -1.00 10.94 7.61
N THR A 15 -1.36 10.70 6.35
CA THR A 15 -1.62 9.37 5.82
C THR A 15 -0.56 9.03 4.78
N MET A 16 0.07 7.86 4.94
CA MET A 16 0.91 7.27 3.91
C MET A 16 0.08 6.33 3.04
N TYR A 17 0.25 6.44 1.73
CA TYR A 17 -0.34 5.57 0.73
C TYR A 17 0.73 5.22 -0.32
N ASP A 18 0.89 3.93 -0.62
CA ASP A 18 1.87 3.45 -1.59
C ASP A 18 1.28 2.49 -2.65
N GLY A 19 -0.02 2.58 -2.86
CA GLY A 19 -0.76 1.74 -3.82
C GLY A 19 -1.39 0.49 -3.19
N HIS A 20 -0.68 -0.24 -2.37
CA HIS A 20 -1.17 -1.44 -1.68
C HIS A 20 -1.52 -1.19 -0.23
N ASP A 21 -0.73 -0.37 0.45
CA ASP A 21 -0.88 -0.07 1.86
C ASP A 21 -1.32 1.37 2.05
N TYR A 22 -2.09 1.59 3.09
CA TYR A 22 -2.24 2.91 3.67
C TYR A 22 -2.15 2.81 5.20
N ALA A 23 -1.61 3.82 5.83
CA ALA A 23 -1.55 3.91 7.28
C ALA A 23 -1.63 5.36 7.75
N SER A 24 -2.26 5.55 8.92
CA SER A 24 -2.16 6.81 9.66
C SER A 24 -0.82 6.87 10.36
N VAL A 25 -0.01 7.86 10.03
CA VAL A 25 1.39 7.95 10.48
C VAL A 25 1.70 9.29 11.14
N LEU A 26 2.73 9.28 11.97
CA LEU A 26 3.39 10.47 12.50
C LEU A 26 4.75 10.59 11.83
N VAL A 27 4.94 11.66 11.08
CA VAL A 27 6.21 11.96 10.43
C VAL A 27 7.02 12.86 11.38
N LYS A 28 8.14 12.32 11.86
CA LYS A 28 9.09 13.07 12.66
C LYS A 28 10.01 13.85 11.75
N THR A 29 10.12 15.16 12.00
CA THR A 29 11.00 16.03 11.24
C THR A 29 12.03 16.69 12.17
N ARG A 30 13.18 17.02 11.63
CA ARG A 30 14.13 17.97 12.24
C ARG A 30 14.50 19.01 11.21
N GLU A 31 14.42 20.28 11.62
CA GLU A 31 14.76 21.41 10.76
C GLU A 31 14.06 21.33 9.37
N GLY A 32 12.77 20.96 9.39
CA GLY A 32 11.96 20.79 8.18
C GLY A 32 12.24 19.52 7.36
N ARG A 33 13.13 18.63 7.82
CA ARG A 33 13.49 17.39 7.12
C ARG A 33 12.82 16.19 7.76
N PRO A 34 12.01 15.41 7.04
CA PRO A 34 11.47 14.14 7.52
C PRO A 34 12.61 13.15 7.81
N ILE A 35 12.65 12.57 9.00
CA ILE A 35 13.72 11.66 9.42
C ILE A 35 13.21 10.29 9.85
N LYS A 36 11.92 10.18 10.21
CA LYS A 36 11.32 8.93 10.66
C LYS A 36 9.82 8.95 10.44
N ILE A 37 9.27 7.78 10.15
CA ILE A 37 7.82 7.54 10.11
C ILE A 37 7.46 6.60 11.24
N ASP A 38 6.56 7.01 12.11
CA ASP A 38 6.02 6.25 13.22
C ASP A 38 4.53 5.95 13.01
N ALA A 39 4.04 4.92 13.68
CA ALA A 39 2.60 4.64 13.74
C ALA A 39 1.86 5.77 14.48
N ASN A 40 0.66 6.12 13.98
CA ASN A 40 -0.26 7.02 14.69
C ASN A 40 -1.44 6.22 15.25
N LYS A 41 -2.51 6.08 14.49
CA LYS A 41 -3.73 5.35 14.92
C LYS A 41 -3.71 3.88 14.50
N SER A 42 -3.16 3.58 13.34
CA SER A 42 -2.96 2.22 12.83
C SER A 42 -1.52 1.75 13.03
N ALA A 43 -1.27 0.45 12.96
CA ALA A 43 0.08 -0.08 12.86
C ALA A 43 0.76 0.36 11.54
N THR A 44 2.07 0.18 11.45
CA THR A 44 2.84 0.38 10.22
C THR A 44 3.68 -0.86 9.94
N ASN A 45 4.07 -1.03 8.69
CA ASN A 45 5.01 -2.07 8.29
C ASN A 45 6.38 -1.46 7.89
N ALA A 46 7.34 -2.33 7.63
CA ALA A 46 8.70 -1.92 7.26
C ALA A 46 8.72 -1.05 6.00
N ARG A 47 7.88 -1.33 5.00
CA ARG A 47 7.79 -0.59 3.75
C ARG A 47 7.32 0.85 3.98
N ILE A 48 6.26 1.02 4.77
CA ILE A 48 5.75 2.35 5.14
C ILE A 48 6.83 3.14 5.89
N GLN A 49 7.50 2.53 6.87
CA GLN A 49 8.55 3.20 7.62
C GLN A 49 9.77 3.54 6.76
N ALA A 50 10.15 2.66 5.83
CA ALA A 50 11.26 2.88 4.92
C ALA A 50 10.98 3.93 3.83
N SER A 51 9.72 4.31 3.59
CA SER A 51 9.36 5.25 2.52
C SER A 51 10.03 6.62 2.67
N VAL A 52 10.41 7.02 3.90
CA VAL A 52 11.18 8.25 4.14
C VAL A 52 12.53 8.25 3.40
N LEU A 53 13.12 7.08 3.17
CA LEU A 53 14.42 6.96 2.49
C LEU A 53 14.34 7.39 1.03
N SER A 54 13.18 7.23 0.37
CA SER A 54 12.98 7.64 -1.01
C SER A 54 13.14 9.15 -1.23
N LEU A 55 12.93 9.96 -0.19
CA LEU A 55 13.14 11.41 -0.25
C LEU A 55 14.64 11.77 -0.39
N TYR A 56 15.50 10.91 0.11
CA TYR A 56 16.95 11.11 0.17
C TYR A 56 17.72 10.28 -0.84
N ASP A 57 17.02 9.48 -1.64
CA ASP A 57 17.63 8.69 -2.72
C ASP A 57 18.14 9.62 -3.81
N SER A 58 19.45 9.62 -4.03
CA SER A 58 20.09 10.42 -5.09
C SER A 58 19.70 9.96 -6.50
N GLY A 59 19.29 8.70 -6.65
CA GLY A 59 18.85 8.10 -7.92
C GLY A 59 17.41 8.40 -8.28
N ARG A 60 16.63 9.04 -7.40
CA ARG A 60 15.23 9.38 -7.71
C ARG A 60 15.13 10.40 -8.85
N LEU A 61 14.12 10.25 -9.68
CA LEU A 61 13.81 11.26 -10.71
C LEU A 61 13.39 12.58 -10.06
N LYS A 62 13.95 13.68 -10.49
CA LYS A 62 13.68 15.04 -9.99
C LYS A 62 12.80 15.84 -10.92
N ASN A 63 12.92 15.58 -12.21
CA ASN A 63 12.19 16.24 -13.28
C ASN A 63 11.60 15.20 -14.23
N PRO A 64 10.62 15.57 -15.09
CA PRO A 64 10.25 14.74 -16.22
C PRO A 64 11.47 14.51 -17.13
N MET A 65 11.50 13.38 -17.83
CA MET A 65 12.59 13.05 -18.74
C MET A 65 12.05 12.63 -20.09
N LYS A 66 12.74 13.04 -21.16
CA LYS A 66 12.48 12.64 -22.53
C LYS A 66 13.76 12.12 -23.17
N GLY A 67 13.77 10.84 -23.56
CA GLY A 67 14.96 10.23 -24.16
C GLY A 67 16.19 10.21 -23.25
N GLY A 68 16.00 10.17 -21.92
CA GLY A 68 17.09 10.21 -20.94
C GLY A 68 17.60 11.60 -20.58
N VAL A 69 16.97 12.65 -21.11
CA VAL A 69 17.32 14.07 -20.86
C VAL A 69 16.19 14.73 -20.05
N ASP A 70 16.56 15.52 -19.06
CA ASP A 70 15.61 16.31 -18.27
C ASP A 70 14.82 17.28 -19.14
N THR A 71 13.54 17.43 -18.87
CA THR A 71 12.65 18.41 -19.46
C THR A 71 11.82 19.10 -18.39
N ASP A 72 11.09 20.15 -18.73
CA ASP A 72 10.17 20.82 -17.83
C ASP A 72 8.75 20.23 -17.93
N TRP A 73 7.94 20.46 -16.88
CA TRP A 73 6.57 19.95 -16.81
C TRP A 73 5.66 20.51 -17.90
N ASN A 74 5.80 21.80 -18.28
CA ASN A 74 4.96 22.41 -19.31
C ASN A 74 5.17 21.75 -20.67
N THR A 75 6.42 21.46 -20.99
CA THR A 75 6.78 20.73 -22.22
C THR A 75 6.25 19.31 -22.19
N ALA A 76 6.48 18.57 -21.08
CA ALA A 76 6.01 17.21 -20.94
C ALA A 76 4.49 17.11 -21.05
N ASP A 77 3.76 17.94 -20.32
CA ASP A 77 2.28 17.96 -20.32
C ASP A 77 1.73 18.32 -21.70
N SER A 78 2.30 19.32 -22.36
CA SER A 78 1.86 19.73 -23.70
C SER A 78 2.04 18.62 -24.73
N GLU A 79 3.15 17.91 -24.70
CA GLU A 79 3.41 16.79 -25.60
C GLU A 79 2.49 15.61 -25.32
N ILE A 80 2.27 15.27 -24.02
CA ILE A 80 1.38 14.19 -23.61
C ILE A 80 -0.06 14.50 -24.04
N ILE A 81 -0.56 15.70 -23.77
CA ILE A 81 -1.91 16.14 -24.16
C ILE A 81 -2.08 16.09 -25.67
N THR A 82 -1.10 16.59 -26.43
CA THR A 82 -1.10 16.54 -27.89
C THR A 82 -1.23 15.11 -28.38
N LYS A 83 -0.41 14.21 -27.83
CA LYS A 83 -0.42 12.80 -28.23
C LYS A 83 -1.73 12.08 -27.89
N LEU A 84 -2.28 12.33 -26.70
CA LEU A 84 -3.57 11.78 -26.28
C LEU A 84 -4.72 12.25 -27.20
N ASN A 85 -4.72 13.53 -27.59
CA ASN A 85 -5.69 14.09 -28.51
C ASN A 85 -5.56 13.50 -29.93
N GLU A 86 -4.35 13.29 -30.44
CA GLU A 86 -4.11 12.60 -31.71
C GLU A 86 -4.72 11.20 -31.70
N ILE A 87 -4.44 10.42 -30.63
CA ILE A 87 -4.97 9.04 -30.50
C ILE A 87 -6.50 9.06 -30.45
N LYS A 88 -7.09 9.96 -29.66
CA LYS A 88 -8.54 10.14 -29.58
C LYS A 88 -9.15 10.46 -30.95
N ASN A 89 -8.60 11.44 -31.67
CA ASN A 89 -9.12 11.91 -32.95
C ASN A 89 -9.01 10.83 -34.04
N ASN A 90 -8.01 9.97 -33.94
CA ASN A 90 -7.82 8.85 -34.87
C ASN A 90 -8.58 7.57 -34.46
N GLY A 91 -9.44 7.62 -33.43
CA GLY A 91 -10.20 6.47 -32.94
C GLY A 91 -9.33 5.39 -32.29
N GLY A 92 -8.13 5.71 -31.88
CA GLY A 92 -7.19 4.79 -31.23
C GLY A 92 -7.64 4.42 -29.81
N THR A 93 -6.98 3.41 -29.24
CA THR A 93 -7.20 2.96 -27.85
C THR A 93 -6.05 3.43 -26.96
N ILE A 94 -6.38 3.96 -25.79
CA ILE A 94 -5.42 4.28 -24.74
C ILE A 94 -5.50 3.22 -23.65
N ALA A 95 -4.39 2.59 -23.30
CA ALA A 95 -4.30 1.66 -22.20
C ALA A 95 -3.66 2.34 -20.99
N VAL A 96 -4.35 2.30 -19.85
CA VAL A 96 -3.80 2.69 -18.53
C VAL A 96 -3.41 1.42 -17.81
N LEU A 97 -2.11 1.20 -17.62
CA LEU A 97 -1.59 0.05 -16.88
C LEU A 97 -1.21 0.49 -15.46
N SER A 98 -1.73 -0.19 -14.46
CA SER A 98 -1.42 0.07 -13.06
C SER A 98 -1.36 -1.22 -12.23
N SER A 99 -0.83 -1.14 -11.02
CA SER A 99 -1.18 -2.10 -9.95
C SER A 99 -2.63 -1.90 -9.50
N THR A 100 -3.11 -2.75 -8.60
CA THR A 100 -4.44 -2.56 -7.97
C THR A 100 -4.50 -1.19 -7.30
N ILE A 101 -5.50 -0.39 -7.68
CA ILE A 101 -5.76 0.93 -7.12
C ILE A 101 -6.84 0.81 -6.05
N ILE A 102 -6.47 1.08 -4.79
CA ILE A 102 -7.41 1.08 -3.66
C ILE A 102 -7.97 2.48 -3.38
N SER A 103 -7.27 3.54 -3.77
CA SER A 103 -7.67 4.95 -3.57
C SER A 103 -8.95 5.31 -4.34
N PRO A 104 -10.04 5.74 -3.65
CA PRO A 104 -11.26 6.19 -4.32
C PRO A 104 -11.03 7.41 -5.23
N SER A 105 -10.19 8.35 -4.81
CA SER A 105 -9.87 9.56 -5.60
C SER A 105 -9.14 9.20 -6.89
N THR A 106 -8.19 8.26 -6.84
CA THR A 106 -7.49 7.81 -8.04
C THR A 106 -8.42 7.06 -8.99
N LYS A 107 -9.35 6.24 -8.46
CA LYS A 107 -10.38 5.59 -9.27
C LYS A 107 -11.29 6.60 -9.98
N GLN A 108 -11.71 7.64 -9.25
CA GLN A 108 -12.50 8.72 -9.81
C GLN A 108 -11.75 9.46 -10.92
N LEU A 109 -10.48 9.79 -10.71
CA LEU A 109 -9.64 10.45 -11.71
C LEU A 109 -9.49 9.60 -13.00
N ILE A 110 -9.34 8.27 -12.88
CA ILE A 110 -9.29 7.38 -14.04
C ILE A 110 -10.65 7.39 -14.78
N THR A 111 -11.75 7.45 -14.06
CA THR A 111 -13.09 7.57 -14.66
C THR A 111 -13.24 8.87 -15.43
N GLU A 112 -12.80 9.99 -14.86
CA GLU A 112 -12.84 11.31 -15.52
C GLU A 112 -11.91 11.35 -16.73
N PHE A 113 -10.71 10.78 -16.62
CA PHE A 113 -9.79 10.63 -17.75
C PHE A 113 -10.41 9.79 -18.87
N SER A 114 -11.08 8.69 -18.52
CA SER A 114 -11.78 7.84 -19.50
C SER A 114 -12.92 8.59 -20.19
N ALA A 115 -13.67 9.40 -19.46
CA ALA A 115 -14.73 10.23 -20.05
C ALA A 115 -14.16 11.32 -20.99
N ALA A 116 -13.01 11.88 -20.65
CA ALA A 116 -12.38 12.95 -21.45
C ALA A 116 -11.80 12.44 -22.77
N TYR A 117 -11.16 11.27 -22.78
CA TYR A 117 -10.45 10.75 -23.95
C TYR A 117 -11.19 9.62 -24.71
N GLY A 118 -12.23 9.03 -24.14
CA GLY A 118 -13.08 8.05 -24.81
C GLY A 118 -12.56 6.63 -24.71
N ASN A 119 -12.08 6.01 -25.78
CA ASN A 119 -11.70 4.59 -25.83
C ASN A 119 -10.48 4.25 -24.95
N ILE A 120 -10.71 4.13 -23.63
CA ILE A 120 -9.71 3.83 -22.61
C ILE A 120 -9.93 2.44 -22.04
N LYS A 121 -8.82 1.69 -21.88
CA LYS A 121 -8.81 0.40 -21.17
C LYS A 121 -7.93 0.54 -19.93
N HIS A 122 -8.51 0.44 -18.74
CA HIS A 122 -7.76 0.34 -17.50
C HIS A 122 -7.44 -1.14 -17.22
N ILE A 123 -6.16 -1.48 -17.18
CA ILE A 123 -5.65 -2.83 -16.94
C ILE A 123 -4.89 -2.81 -15.62
N GLN A 124 -5.30 -3.66 -14.68
CA GLN A 124 -4.62 -3.79 -13.40
C GLN A 124 -3.83 -5.11 -13.37
N MET A 125 -2.57 -5.03 -12.97
CA MET A 125 -1.68 -6.18 -12.88
C MET A 125 -0.78 -6.03 -11.66
N ASP A 126 -0.87 -7.01 -10.75
CA ASP A 126 -0.06 -7.06 -9.54
C ASP A 126 0.97 -8.18 -9.62
N ALA A 127 2.19 -7.93 -9.16
CA ALA A 127 3.24 -8.94 -9.07
C ALA A 127 2.88 -10.03 -8.05
N VAL A 128 2.14 -9.66 -6.98
CA VAL A 128 1.56 -10.57 -6.00
C VAL A 128 0.05 -10.31 -5.99
N SER A 129 -0.72 -11.25 -6.56
CA SER A 129 -2.15 -11.11 -6.72
C SER A 129 -2.93 -11.68 -5.54
N TYR A 130 -3.96 -10.96 -5.12
CA TYR A 130 -4.97 -11.46 -4.16
C TYR A 130 -6.21 -12.07 -4.85
N SER A 131 -6.17 -12.29 -6.18
CA SER A 131 -7.33 -12.80 -6.92
C SER A 131 -7.82 -14.15 -6.40
N GLY A 132 -6.92 -15.07 -6.00
CA GLY A 132 -7.28 -16.34 -5.41
C GLY A 132 -8.12 -16.20 -4.13
N MET A 133 -7.83 -15.19 -3.29
CA MET A 133 -8.66 -14.90 -2.10
C MET A 133 -10.02 -14.33 -2.48
N LEU A 134 -10.06 -13.44 -3.47
CA LEU A 134 -11.31 -12.88 -3.99
C LEU A 134 -12.22 -13.98 -4.54
N ASP A 135 -11.65 -14.88 -5.34
CA ASP A 135 -12.38 -16.00 -5.97
C ASP A 135 -12.85 -17.01 -4.89
N ALA A 136 -12.02 -17.30 -3.88
CA ALA A 136 -12.38 -18.17 -2.77
C ALA A 136 -13.52 -17.58 -1.91
N ASN A 137 -13.51 -16.27 -1.66
CA ASN A 137 -14.61 -15.62 -0.95
C ASN A 137 -15.89 -15.60 -1.77
N GLU A 138 -15.80 -15.37 -3.08
CA GLU A 138 -16.96 -15.47 -3.97
C GLU A 138 -17.55 -16.89 -3.96
N ALA A 139 -16.71 -17.91 -4.07
CA ALA A 139 -17.15 -19.31 -4.04
C ALA A 139 -17.77 -19.71 -2.68
N SER A 140 -17.25 -19.20 -1.57
CA SER A 140 -17.68 -19.59 -0.21
C SER A 140 -18.84 -18.77 0.32
N PHE A 141 -18.89 -17.47 -0.02
CA PHE A 141 -19.82 -16.49 0.57
C PHE A 141 -20.66 -15.74 -0.46
N GLY A 142 -20.46 -15.99 -1.75
CA GLY A 142 -21.20 -15.33 -2.85
C GLY A 142 -20.78 -13.87 -3.08
N VAL A 143 -19.69 -13.42 -2.48
CA VAL A 143 -19.23 -12.02 -2.60
C VAL A 143 -17.73 -11.98 -2.90
N ARG A 144 -17.36 -11.30 -3.98
CA ARG A 144 -15.97 -11.16 -4.41
C ARG A 144 -15.27 -9.99 -3.73
N VAL A 145 -14.86 -10.19 -2.48
CA VAL A 145 -14.22 -9.17 -1.62
C VAL A 145 -13.04 -9.76 -0.85
N LEU A 146 -12.10 -8.91 -0.43
CA LEU A 146 -11.08 -9.31 0.53
C LEU A 146 -11.68 -9.30 1.94
N PRO A 147 -11.48 -10.36 2.74
CA PRO A 147 -12.02 -10.44 4.08
C PRO A 147 -11.23 -9.57 5.06
N THR A 148 -11.88 -9.15 6.12
CA THR A 148 -11.23 -8.58 7.29
C THR A 148 -11.26 -9.60 8.42
N TYR A 149 -10.08 -9.94 8.95
CA TYR A 149 -9.94 -10.88 10.06
C TYR A 149 -9.83 -10.14 11.38
N ASN A 150 -10.38 -10.73 12.44
CA ASN A 150 -10.30 -10.23 13.81
C ASN A 150 -9.50 -11.24 14.65
N PHE A 151 -8.19 -11.26 14.51
CA PHE A 151 -7.32 -12.20 15.20
C PHE A 151 -7.36 -12.05 16.72
N ASP A 152 -7.65 -10.85 17.23
CA ASP A 152 -7.80 -10.54 18.65
C ASP A 152 -8.97 -11.28 19.31
N LYS A 153 -9.91 -11.80 18.53
CA LYS A 153 -11.09 -12.56 19.00
C LYS A 153 -10.93 -14.07 18.85
N ALA A 154 -9.87 -14.52 18.17
CA ALA A 154 -9.64 -15.93 17.91
C ALA A 154 -9.11 -16.64 19.17
N GLU A 155 -9.59 -17.84 19.44
CA GLU A 155 -9.01 -18.78 20.43
C GLU A 155 -8.06 -19.77 19.76
N VAL A 156 -8.36 -20.13 18.50
CA VAL A 156 -7.53 -20.99 17.67
C VAL A 156 -7.38 -20.35 16.28
N ILE A 157 -6.15 -20.30 15.78
CA ILE A 157 -5.82 -19.85 14.45
C ILE A 157 -5.22 -21.02 13.69
N VAL A 158 -5.78 -21.35 12.53
CA VAL A 158 -5.20 -22.30 11.58
C VAL A 158 -4.95 -21.57 10.28
N SER A 159 -3.70 -21.52 9.85
CA SER A 159 -3.29 -20.76 8.68
C SER A 159 -2.58 -21.66 7.65
N PHE A 160 -2.95 -21.50 6.38
CA PHE A 160 -2.37 -22.22 5.25
C PHE A 160 -1.65 -21.24 4.33
N GLY A 161 -0.32 -21.14 4.45
CA GLY A 161 0.54 -20.33 3.60
C GLY A 161 0.33 -18.81 3.69
N ALA A 162 -0.50 -18.32 4.62
CA ALA A 162 -0.77 -16.90 4.78
C ALA A 162 0.20 -16.26 5.79
N ASP A 163 1.10 -15.41 5.29
CA ASP A 163 2.06 -14.69 6.14
C ASP A 163 1.46 -13.37 6.66
N PHE A 164 0.42 -13.49 7.52
CA PHE A 164 -0.34 -12.34 8.01
C PHE A 164 0.41 -11.46 9.03
N LEU A 165 1.53 -11.93 9.57
CA LEU A 165 2.45 -11.11 10.38
C LEU A 165 3.50 -10.39 9.52
N GLY A 166 3.66 -10.80 8.26
CA GLY A 166 4.54 -10.18 7.28
C GLY A 166 3.84 -9.08 6.46
N ASN A 167 3.71 -9.31 5.16
CA ASN A 167 3.18 -8.32 4.20
C ASN A 167 1.77 -8.65 3.67
N TRP A 168 0.94 -9.32 4.45
CA TRP A 168 -0.34 -9.83 3.98
C TRP A 168 -1.50 -8.94 4.43
N LEU A 169 -2.23 -8.35 3.49
CA LEU A 169 -3.44 -7.54 3.62
C LEU A 169 -3.31 -6.31 4.55
N ASN A 170 -3.46 -6.50 5.85
CA ASN A 170 -3.66 -5.39 6.80
C ASN A 170 -2.52 -5.32 7.82
N VAL A 171 -1.95 -4.13 7.98
CA VAL A 171 -0.87 -3.85 8.94
C VAL A 171 -1.27 -4.06 10.41
N ASP A 172 -2.58 -3.99 10.73
CA ASP A 172 -3.07 -4.16 12.10
C ASP A 172 -3.17 -5.61 12.56
N TYR A 173 -3.00 -6.59 11.67
CA TYR A 173 -3.10 -8.02 12.03
C TYR A 173 -2.05 -8.44 13.06
N ALA A 174 -0.83 -7.93 12.95
CA ALA A 174 0.20 -8.19 13.95
C ALA A 174 -0.20 -7.69 15.34
N LYS A 175 -0.80 -6.49 15.43
CA LYS A 175 -1.31 -5.93 16.69
C LYS A 175 -2.44 -6.78 17.28
N GLN A 176 -3.37 -7.22 16.43
CA GLN A 176 -4.48 -8.08 16.85
C GLN A 176 -3.98 -9.46 17.31
N TYR A 177 -3.00 -10.04 16.60
CA TYR A 177 -2.38 -11.31 16.97
C TYR A 177 -1.70 -11.23 18.34
N VAL A 178 -0.94 -10.17 18.60
CA VAL A 178 -0.32 -9.93 19.91
C VAL A 178 -1.39 -9.80 21.01
N ALA A 179 -2.49 -9.10 20.76
CA ALA A 179 -3.59 -8.97 21.70
C ALA A 179 -4.29 -10.30 22.01
N ALA A 180 -4.34 -11.23 21.03
CA ALA A 180 -4.87 -12.58 21.24
C ALA A 180 -3.91 -13.50 22.01
N ARG A 181 -2.65 -13.10 22.20
CA ARG A 181 -1.57 -13.89 22.80
C ARG A 181 -0.81 -13.11 23.87
N ASP A 182 -1.54 -12.36 24.69
CA ASP A 182 -0.96 -11.57 25.77
C ASP A 182 -0.95 -12.36 27.09
N PRO A 183 0.22 -12.79 27.60
CA PRO A 183 0.35 -13.52 28.85
C PRO A 183 -0.22 -12.78 30.06
N LYS A 184 -0.24 -11.44 30.03
CA LYS A 184 -0.76 -10.62 31.13
C LYS A 184 -2.28 -10.76 31.31
N THR A 185 -2.98 -10.97 30.20
CA THR A 185 -4.44 -11.20 30.21
C THR A 185 -4.81 -12.67 30.28
N GLN A 186 -3.84 -13.57 30.36
CA GLN A 186 -4.00 -15.04 30.30
C GLN A 186 -4.70 -15.52 29.00
N LYS A 187 -4.75 -14.67 27.98
CA LYS A 187 -5.32 -15.00 26.67
C LYS A 187 -4.20 -15.49 25.77
N MET A 188 -4.20 -16.78 25.45
CA MET A 188 -3.20 -17.44 24.64
C MET A 188 -3.86 -18.23 23.52
N ALA A 189 -4.22 -17.56 22.44
CA ALA A 189 -4.75 -18.22 21.25
C ALA A 189 -3.74 -19.24 20.70
N LYS A 190 -4.20 -20.46 20.42
CA LYS A 190 -3.36 -21.51 19.82
C LYS A 190 -3.22 -21.26 18.30
N HIS A 191 -2.00 -21.31 17.78
CA HIS A 191 -1.73 -21.08 16.37
C HIS A 191 -1.05 -22.27 15.70
N TYR A 192 -1.69 -22.76 14.64
CA TYR A 192 -1.18 -23.79 13.74
C TYR A 192 -0.87 -23.18 12.37
N GLN A 193 0.36 -23.30 11.90
CA GLN A 193 0.77 -22.81 10.59
C GLN A 193 1.17 -23.96 9.67
N VAL A 194 0.50 -24.05 8.52
CA VAL A 194 0.83 -25.02 7.47
C VAL A 194 1.47 -24.27 6.30
N GLU A 195 2.77 -24.51 6.06
CA GLU A 195 3.53 -23.78 5.04
C GLU A 195 4.71 -24.59 4.54
N SER A 196 5.18 -24.30 3.33
CA SER A 196 6.36 -24.97 2.71
C SER A 196 7.69 -24.32 3.08
N THR A 197 7.68 -23.01 3.35
CA THR A 197 8.86 -22.21 3.73
C THR A 197 8.58 -21.49 5.03
N LEU A 198 9.60 -21.32 5.87
CA LEU A 198 9.44 -20.61 7.14
C LEU A 198 9.16 -19.13 6.89
N SER A 199 7.93 -18.71 7.20
CA SER A 199 7.52 -17.31 7.19
C SER A 199 7.70 -16.64 8.56
N LEU A 200 7.49 -15.31 8.63
CA LEU A 200 7.43 -14.60 9.91
C LEU A 200 6.25 -15.12 10.76
N THR A 201 5.12 -15.41 10.12
CA THR A 201 3.94 -15.99 10.77
C THR A 201 4.24 -17.38 11.33
N GLY A 202 4.86 -18.26 10.54
CA GLY A 202 5.22 -19.60 10.96
C GLY A 202 6.27 -19.64 12.08
N SER A 203 7.19 -18.68 12.12
CA SER A 203 8.18 -18.57 13.21
C SER A 203 7.54 -18.19 14.57
N ASN A 204 6.32 -17.68 14.55
CA ASN A 204 5.55 -17.31 15.74
C ASN A 204 4.40 -18.31 16.07
N ALA A 205 4.22 -19.36 15.27
CA ALA A 205 3.22 -20.38 15.51
C ALA A 205 3.62 -21.32 16.66
N ASP A 206 2.62 -21.90 17.31
CA ASP A 206 2.86 -22.95 18.34
C ASP A 206 3.20 -24.28 17.68
N ASP A 207 2.56 -24.60 16.56
CA ASP A 207 2.81 -25.79 15.75
C ASP A 207 2.92 -25.39 14.27
N ARG A 208 3.91 -25.97 13.59
CA ARG A 208 4.19 -25.70 12.19
C ARG A 208 4.42 -27.01 11.41
#